data_64ea5eaadd3a916679c3239e913004cf
#
_entry.id   64ea5eaadd3a916679c3239e913004cf
#
_cell.length_a   1.000
_cell.length_b   1.000
_cell.length_c   1.000
_cell.angle_alpha   90.00
_cell.angle_beta   90.00
_cell.angle_gamma   90.00
#
_symmetry.space_group_name_H-M   'P 1'
#
loop_
_entity.id
_entity.type
_entity.pdbx_description
1 polymer ?
#
loop_
_entity_poly.entity_id
_entity_poly.type
_entity_poly.pdbx_seq_one_letter_code
_entity_poly.pdbx_strand_id
1 'polypeptide(L)'
;MATVVDVAAYILKRCGAMTTMKLQKLAFYSQAESLARRGHPLFDEDFQAWRGGPVCRELYAQHRGKFLIREGELPVNDCEKTLSEEEKQTIDAVCAVLSSRTGNELSIR
;
A
#
# COMPACT_ATOMS: atom_id res chain seq x y z
N MET A 1 -6.23 15.15 0.74
CA MET A 1 -5.50 14.04 0.08
C MET A 1 -5.45 12.84 1.02
N ALA A 2 -5.54 11.64 0.46
CA ALA A 2 -5.42 10.42 1.26
C ALA A 2 -4.01 10.27 1.82
N THR A 3 -3.86 9.50 2.88
CA THR A 3 -2.55 9.17 3.44
C THR A 3 -2.13 7.78 2.99
N VAL A 4 -0.85 7.43 3.20
CA VAL A 4 -0.36 6.09 2.92
C VAL A 4 -1.13 5.05 3.74
N VAL A 5 -1.58 5.41 4.94
CA VAL A 5 -2.34 4.50 5.81
C VAL A 5 -3.73 4.24 5.21
N ASP A 6 -4.36 5.26 4.62
CA ASP A 6 -5.63 5.08 3.90
C ASP A 6 -5.48 4.10 2.74
N VAL A 7 -4.42 4.27 1.95
CA VAL A 7 -4.14 3.39 0.81
C VAL A 7 -3.89 1.97 1.29
N ALA A 8 -3.10 1.81 2.34
CA ALA A 8 -2.80 0.49 2.90
C ALA A 8 -4.05 -0.19 3.44
N ALA A 9 -4.92 0.55 4.12
CA ALA A 9 -6.18 0.00 4.63
C ALA A 9 -7.06 -0.48 3.49
N TYR A 10 -7.10 0.26 2.39
CA TYR A 10 -7.88 -0.15 1.22
C TYR A 10 -7.28 -1.41 0.57
N ILE A 11 -5.94 -1.49 0.50
CA ILE A 11 -5.27 -2.69 -0.02
C ILE A 11 -5.67 -3.92 0.80
N LEU A 12 -5.66 -3.81 2.12
CA LEU A 12 -6.06 -4.93 3.00
C LEU A 12 -7.51 -5.30 2.79
N LYS A 13 -8.37 -4.32 2.56
CA LYS A 13 -9.79 -4.58 2.30
C LYS A 13 -10.00 -5.34 1.01
N ARG A 14 -9.24 -5.01 -0.03
CA ARG A 14 -9.39 -5.64 -1.36
C ARG A 14 -8.65 -6.97 -1.46
N CYS A 15 -7.49 -7.09 -0.82
CA CYS A 15 -6.61 -8.25 -0.99
C CYS A 15 -6.61 -9.21 0.21
N GLY A 16 -7.11 -8.76 1.38
CA GLY A 16 -7.09 -9.57 2.58
C GLY A 16 -5.78 -9.50 3.33
N ALA A 17 -5.63 -10.34 4.34
CA ALA A 17 -4.44 -10.36 5.19
C ALA A 17 -3.18 -10.67 4.39
N MET A 18 -2.08 -10.07 4.79
CA MET A 18 -0.79 -10.27 4.11
C MET A 18 0.34 -9.94 5.07
N THR A 19 1.58 -10.22 4.66
CA THR A 19 2.73 -9.79 5.44
C THR A 19 2.86 -8.27 5.37
N THR A 20 3.43 -7.68 6.43
CA THR A 20 3.63 -6.23 6.46
C THR A 20 4.58 -5.79 5.36
N MET A 21 5.57 -6.63 5.02
CA MET A 21 6.51 -6.35 3.93
C MET A 21 5.78 -6.27 2.58
N LYS A 22 4.86 -7.19 2.33
CA LYS A 22 4.07 -7.17 1.09
C LYS A 22 3.19 -5.94 1.02
N LEU A 23 2.58 -5.54 2.16
CA LEU A 23 1.76 -4.34 2.21
C LEU A 23 2.56 -3.09 1.83
N GLN A 24 3.76 -2.96 2.37
CA GLN A 24 4.65 -1.84 2.02
C GLN A 24 4.91 -1.79 0.51
N LYS A 25 5.18 -2.94 -0.08
CA LYS A 25 5.48 -3.01 -1.52
C LYS A 25 4.27 -2.71 -2.39
N LEU A 26 3.09 -3.20 -2.00
CA LEU A 26 1.88 -2.89 -2.75
C LEU A 26 1.53 -1.40 -2.66
N ALA A 27 1.75 -0.78 -1.50
CA ALA A 27 1.57 0.66 -1.36
C ALA A 27 2.56 1.43 -2.25
N PHE A 28 3.81 0.98 -2.29
CA PHE A 28 4.83 1.59 -3.16
C PHE A 28 4.44 1.48 -4.64
N TYR A 29 4.04 0.30 -5.10
CA TYR A 29 3.67 0.12 -6.50
C TYR A 29 2.40 0.89 -6.86
N SER A 30 1.46 1.01 -5.92
CA SER A 30 0.26 1.81 -6.14
C SER A 30 0.62 3.28 -6.35
N GLN A 31 1.53 3.80 -5.54
CA GLN A 31 2.03 5.17 -5.69
C GLN A 31 2.74 5.36 -7.02
N ALA A 32 3.62 4.41 -7.38
CA ALA A 32 4.36 4.48 -8.63
C ALA A 32 3.42 4.43 -9.83
N GLU A 33 2.40 3.60 -9.79
CA GLU A 33 1.42 3.47 -10.87
C GLU A 33 0.63 4.77 -11.03
N SER A 34 0.23 5.39 -9.93
CA SER A 34 -0.49 6.66 -9.97
C SER A 34 0.35 7.76 -10.60
N LEU A 35 1.62 7.84 -10.22
CA LEU A 35 2.54 8.83 -10.79
C LEU A 35 2.77 8.58 -12.29
N ALA A 36 2.92 7.32 -12.68
CA ALA A 36 3.19 6.96 -14.08
C ALA A 36 1.99 7.21 -14.99
N ARG A 37 0.79 6.88 -14.53
CA ARG A 37 -0.41 6.97 -15.36
C ARG A 37 -1.15 8.28 -15.26
N ARG A 38 -1.20 8.86 -14.06
CA ARG A 38 -2.04 10.01 -13.81
C ARG A 38 -1.24 11.28 -13.54
N GLY A 39 0.08 11.15 -13.36
CA GLY A 39 0.96 12.28 -13.16
C GLY A 39 0.91 12.89 -11.77
N HIS A 40 0.21 12.26 -10.82
CA HIS A 40 0.18 12.77 -9.45
C HIS A 40 0.10 11.62 -8.43
N PRO A 41 0.56 11.86 -7.19
CA PRO A 41 0.64 10.82 -6.17
C PRO A 41 -0.72 10.52 -5.55
N LEU A 42 -0.81 9.33 -4.91
CA LEU A 42 -1.97 8.96 -4.10
C LEU A 42 -1.87 9.58 -2.70
N PHE A 43 -0.65 9.81 -2.23
CA PHE A 43 -0.40 10.34 -0.89
C PHE A 43 0.92 11.08 -0.88
N ASP A 44 1.16 11.89 0.17
CA ASP A 44 2.34 12.74 0.26
C ASP A 44 3.55 12.07 0.91
N GLU A 45 3.32 11.00 1.67
CA GLU A 45 4.40 10.35 2.40
C GLU A 45 5.42 9.72 1.44
N ASP A 46 6.70 9.73 1.84
CA ASP A 46 7.79 9.24 1.01
C ASP A 46 8.21 7.82 1.40
N PHE A 47 8.87 7.14 0.46
CA PHE A 47 9.46 5.84 0.71
C PHE A 47 10.97 5.95 0.84
N GLN A 48 11.55 5.12 1.70
CA GLN A 48 12.99 5.01 1.87
C GLN A 48 13.45 3.65 1.37
N ALA A 49 14.71 3.59 0.92
CA ALA A 49 15.31 2.32 0.49
C ALA A 49 15.87 1.59 1.72
N TRP A 50 15.17 0.57 2.18
CA TRP A 50 15.63 -0.28 3.26
C TRP A 50 16.11 -1.60 2.67
N ARG A 51 16.77 -2.42 3.52
CA ARG A 51 17.33 -3.70 3.07
C ARG A 51 16.29 -4.59 2.38
N GLY A 52 15.07 -4.65 2.87
CA GLY A 52 14.02 -5.49 2.31
C GLY A 52 13.25 -4.86 1.15
N GLY A 53 13.61 -3.63 0.76
CA GLY A 53 12.93 -2.89 -0.30
C GLY A 53 12.41 -1.55 0.17
N PRO A 54 11.55 -0.89 -0.62
CA PRO A 54 11.02 0.41 -0.23
C PRO A 54 10.11 0.31 0.97
N VAL A 55 10.26 1.24 1.92
CA VAL A 55 9.46 1.29 3.14
C VAL A 55 9.04 2.72 3.39
N CYS A 56 7.75 2.93 3.62
CA CYS A 56 7.20 4.19 4.09
C CYS A 56 7.21 4.18 5.61
N ARG A 57 7.91 5.12 6.22
CA ARG A 57 8.08 5.15 7.67
C ARG A 57 6.77 5.37 8.42
N GLU A 58 5.91 6.22 7.86
CA GLU A 58 4.62 6.51 8.48
C GLU A 58 3.74 5.25 8.54
N LEU A 59 3.80 4.43 7.48
CA LEU A 59 3.09 3.16 7.48
C LEU A 59 3.77 2.16 8.42
N TYR A 60 5.09 2.13 8.42
CA TYR A 60 5.87 1.25 9.30
C TYR A 60 5.50 1.47 10.77
N ALA A 61 5.30 2.73 11.17
CA ALA A 61 4.93 3.06 12.52
C ALA A 61 3.62 2.37 12.95
N GLN A 62 2.74 2.08 11.99
CA GLN A 62 1.46 1.44 12.26
C GLN A 62 1.53 -0.08 12.35
N HIS A 63 2.53 -0.70 11.73
CA HIS A 63 2.64 -2.17 11.75
C HIS A 63 3.90 -2.68 12.45
N ARG A 64 4.66 -1.80 13.05
CA ARG A 64 5.89 -2.16 13.77
C ARG A 64 5.63 -3.27 14.78
N GLY A 65 6.45 -4.30 14.74
CA GLY A 65 6.31 -5.45 15.62
C GLY A 65 5.37 -6.53 15.10
N LYS A 66 4.73 -6.31 13.95
CA LYS A 66 3.86 -7.29 13.33
C LYS A 66 4.55 -7.93 12.14
N PHE A 67 4.26 -9.20 11.90
CA PHE A 67 4.68 -9.91 10.69
C PHE A 67 3.52 -9.97 9.69
N LEU A 68 2.32 -10.26 10.18
CA LEU A 68 1.10 -10.28 9.39
C LEU A 68 0.19 -9.15 9.82
N ILE A 69 -0.58 -8.64 8.86
CA ILE A 69 -1.54 -7.58 9.12
C ILE A 69 -2.83 -7.88 8.37
N ARG A 70 -3.96 -7.53 9.00
CA ARG A 70 -5.29 -7.83 8.49
C ARG A 70 -6.09 -6.55 8.33
N GLU A 71 -7.17 -6.66 7.54
CA GLU A 71 -8.14 -5.58 7.45
C GLU A 71 -8.63 -5.19 8.84
N GLY A 72 -8.75 -3.89 9.07
CA GLY A 72 -9.23 -3.36 10.34
C GLY A 72 -8.16 -3.10 11.38
N GLU A 73 -6.92 -3.52 11.15
CA GLU A 73 -5.84 -3.30 12.10
C GLU A 73 -5.16 -1.95 11.97
N LEU A 74 -5.39 -1.24 10.88
CA LEU A 74 -4.87 0.11 10.70
C LEU A 74 -5.86 1.15 11.22
N PRO A 75 -5.38 2.30 11.72
CA PRO A 75 -6.23 3.31 12.34
C PRO A 75 -6.94 4.19 11.29
N VAL A 76 -7.79 3.58 10.48
CA VAL A 76 -8.55 4.25 9.44
C VAL A 76 -10.01 3.85 9.57
N ASN A 77 -10.91 4.83 9.67
CA ASN A 77 -12.32 4.57 9.85
C ASN A 77 -13.02 4.20 8.54
N ASP A 78 -12.72 4.94 7.46
CA ASP A 78 -13.39 4.70 6.19
C ASP A 78 -12.49 5.12 5.04
N CYS A 79 -11.61 4.19 4.62
CA CYS A 79 -10.68 4.45 3.54
C CYS A 79 -11.39 4.61 2.19
N GLU A 80 -12.58 4.04 2.03
CA GLU A 80 -13.31 4.14 0.78
C GLU A 80 -13.85 5.55 0.54
N LYS A 81 -14.16 6.28 1.59
CA LYS A 81 -14.59 7.67 1.45
C LYS A 81 -13.43 8.62 1.19
N THR A 82 -12.26 8.28 1.70
CA THR A 82 -11.08 9.12 1.56
C THR A 82 -10.51 9.05 0.15
N LEU A 83 -10.61 7.89 -0.49
CA LEU A 83 -10.06 7.65 -1.82
C LEU A 83 -11.10 7.94 -2.91
N SER A 84 -10.67 8.59 -4.00
CA SER A 84 -11.53 8.81 -5.15
C SER A 84 -11.68 7.51 -5.94
N GLU A 85 -12.66 7.47 -6.85
CA GLU A 85 -12.86 6.29 -7.71
C GLU A 85 -11.62 6.00 -8.56
N GLU A 86 -10.98 7.05 -9.09
CA GLU A 86 -9.77 6.87 -9.90
C GLU A 86 -8.62 6.32 -9.06
N GLU A 87 -8.48 6.77 -7.83
CA GLU A 87 -7.47 6.27 -6.92
C GLU A 87 -7.71 4.81 -6.59
N LYS A 88 -8.96 4.44 -6.32
CA LYS A 88 -9.33 3.04 -6.06
C LYS A 88 -9.03 2.16 -7.26
N GLN A 89 -9.34 2.64 -8.48
CA GLN A 89 -9.06 1.89 -9.70
C GLN A 89 -7.56 1.63 -9.88
N THR A 90 -6.73 2.63 -9.57
CA THR A 90 -5.28 2.48 -9.63
C THR A 90 -4.80 1.39 -8.68
N ILE A 91 -5.27 1.44 -7.44
CA ILE A 91 -4.90 0.45 -6.42
C ILE A 91 -5.42 -0.94 -6.81
N ASP A 92 -6.66 -1.02 -7.28
CA ASP A 92 -7.26 -2.28 -7.70
C ASP A 92 -6.46 -2.94 -8.83
N ALA A 93 -5.99 -2.14 -9.79
CA ALA A 93 -5.18 -2.66 -10.89
C ALA A 93 -3.86 -3.25 -10.39
N VAL A 94 -3.20 -2.57 -9.46
CA VAL A 94 -1.95 -3.05 -8.86
C VAL A 94 -2.21 -4.34 -8.08
N CYS A 95 -3.26 -4.37 -7.27
CA CYS A 95 -3.62 -5.54 -6.48
C CYS A 95 -3.95 -6.74 -7.37
N ALA A 96 -4.66 -6.53 -8.47
CA ALA A 96 -5.03 -7.61 -9.38
C ALA A 96 -3.80 -8.30 -9.98
N VAL A 97 -2.74 -7.53 -10.23
CA VAL A 97 -1.52 -8.08 -10.85
C VAL A 97 -0.56 -8.64 -9.82
N LEU A 98 -0.38 -7.95 -8.69
CA LEU A 98 0.72 -8.22 -7.77
C LEU A 98 0.31 -8.86 -6.44
N SER A 99 -0.96 -8.88 -6.09
CA SER A 99 -1.40 -9.36 -4.77
C SER A 99 -1.07 -10.83 -4.52
N SER A 100 -0.98 -11.65 -5.57
CA SER A 100 -0.67 -13.07 -5.45
C SER A 100 0.82 -13.34 -5.25
N ARG A 101 1.67 -12.34 -5.43
CA ARG A 101 3.12 -12.52 -5.31
C ARG A 101 3.58 -12.33 -3.87
N THR A 102 4.65 -12.99 -3.50
CA THR A 102 5.25 -12.82 -2.16
C THR A 102 5.99 -11.50 -2.09
N GLY A 103 6.28 -11.05 -0.87
CA GLY A 103 7.09 -9.85 -0.67
C GLY A 103 8.47 -9.98 -1.30
N ASN A 104 9.07 -11.18 -1.27
CA ASN A 104 10.37 -11.41 -1.88
C ASN A 104 10.32 -11.27 -3.40
N GLU A 105 9.27 -11.79 -4.04
CA GLU A 105 9.10 -11.64 -5.48
C GLU A 105 9.00 -10.17 -5.87
N LEU A 106 8.29 -9.39 -5.09
CA LEU A 106 8.16 -7.96 -5.34
C LEU A 106 9.48 -7.22 -5.12
N SER A 107 10.30 -7.69 -4.19
CA SER A 107 11.60 -7.06 -3.89
C SER A 107 12.60 -7.22 -5.03
N ILE A 108 12.52 -8.29 -5.79
CA ILE A 108 13.46 -8.59 -6.87
C ILE A 108 13.29 -7.61 -8.04
N ARG A 109 12.14 -7.02 -8.12
CA ARG A 109 11.87 -6.05 -9.18
C ARG A 109 12.50 -4.70 -8.85
#